data_c57b3db7730a33c5fcc1e26cac4744cc
#
_entry.id   c57b3db7730a33c5fcc1e26cac4744cc
#
_cell.length_a   1.000
_cell.length_b   1.000
_cell.length_c   1.000
_cell.angle_alpha   90.00
_cell.angle_beta   90.00
_cell.angle_gamma   90.00
#
_symmetry.space_group_name_H-M   'P 1'
#
loop_
_entity.id
_entity.type
_entity.pdbx_description
1 polymer ?
#
loop_
_entity_poly.entity_id
_entity_poly.type
_entity_poly.pdbx_seq_one_letter_code
_entity_poly.pdbx_strand_id
1 'polypeptide(L)'
;EAKVAQSVVATDEYYDRFKLDPTTEEKGEKPDTISLQKDGKESSTIFLGKTRESTGGSGARAGRFVRLSDDESGVYVVQEGFSFLNADPDNWINKSLTPLKEGAIKMEVTAPNDESFKSWTVSRETVRDDFMVEGLGEKEETKSNETAALKNLLAGASFTELITSEDYKERSNEKAARQLKATDSTGTTFSITITPEKKTEEKEEKKDDPANPTPPPAVDYFVSIEILNGPTKPEPVGDDASVQEKAVYAERVNNLADISAGVNQMRSTYGGRYFLVSETTIGALKKNRGELIQPKKEEKKPVTVATPPIRVPTPGDKAVGTPPLPGVNTPPPSIARPKEGQGKPKIEAVTPPIQVPPIPNKPNIEDTAPESIEKTELEGQKTGE
;
A
#
# COMPACT_ATOMS: atom_id res chain seq x y z
N GLU A 1 -18.92 2.49 19.84
CA GLU A 1 -19.72 3.20 20.86
C GLU A 1 -19.36 2.66 22.24
N ALA A 2 -18.71 3.48 23.10
CA ALA A 2 -18.32 3.07 24.44
C ALA A 2 -19.57 2.96 25.32
N LYS A 3 -19.71 1.83 26.01
CA LYS A 3 -20.86 1.57 26.88
C LYS A 3 -20.43 1.70 28.36
N VAL A 4 -21.20 2.47 29.11
CA VAL A 4 -21.04 2.55 30.56
C VAL A 4 -21.45 1.22 31.18
N ALA A 5 -20.52 0.57 31.86
CA ALA A 5 -20.75 -0.67 32.59
C ALA A 5 -21.21 -0.44 34.01
N GLN A 6 -20.74 0.63 34.64
CA GLN A 6 -21.02 0.98 36.04
C GLN A 6 -20.79 2.48 36.25
N SER A 7 -21.67 3.10 37.04
CA SER A 7 -21.43 4.42 37.62
C SER A 7 -20.86 4.26 39.03
N VAL A 8 -19.85 5.07 39.35
CA VAL A 8 -19.17 5.08 40.65
C VAL A 8 -19.34 6.48 41.22
N VAL A 9 -20.04 6.59 42.33
CA VAL A 9 -20.13 7.86 43.06
C VAL A 9 -18.79 8.14 43.69
N ALA A 10 -18.07 9.15 43.20
CA ALA A 10 -16.80 9.57 43.73
C ALA A 10 -16.70 11.08 43.73
N THR A 11 -16.24 11.64 44.83
CA THR A 11 -15.86 13.05 44.96
C THR A 11 -14.38 13.22 44.58
N ASP A 12 -13.94 14.47 44.41
CA ASP A 12 -12.58 14.83 44.01
C ASP A 12 -11.50 14.17 44.84
N GLU A 13 -11.78 13.97 46.16
CA GLU A 13 -10.87 13.31 47.11
C GLU A 13 -10.50 11.87 46.72
N TYR A 14 -11.28 11.23 45.85
CA TYR A 14 -11.07 9.84 45.42
C TYR A 14 -10.50 9.73 44.01
N TYR A 15 -10.33 10.83 43.28
CA TYR A 15 -9.88 10.76 41.88
C TYR A 15 -8.47 10.15 41.76
N ASP A 16 -7.59 10.40 42.71
CA ASP A 16 -6.28 9.76 42.75
C ASP A 16 -6.35 8.23 42.71
N ARG A 17 -7.29 7.65 43.46
CA ARG A 17 -7.45 6.19 43.52
C ARG A 17 -7.78 5.57 42.15
N PHE A 18 -8.33 6.35 41.27
CA PHE A 18 -8.72 5.95 39.92
C PHE A 18 -7.75 6.46 38.86
N LYS A 19 -6.72 7.19 39.23
CA LYS A 19 -5.82 7.93 38.33
C LYS A 19 -6.60 8.89 37.44
N LEU A 20 -7.50 9.67 38.02
CA LEU A 20 -8.37 10.63 37.31
C LEU A 20 -8.12 12.07 37.74
N ASP A 21 -7.16 12.32 38.62
CA ASP A 21 -6.76 13.65 38.99
C ASP A 21 -5.73 14.22 38.00
N PRO A 22 -6.10 15.27 37.21
CA PRO A 22 -5.18 15.92 36.29
C PRO A 22 -4.11 16.75 36.97
N THR A 23 -4.27 17.08 38.25
CA THR A 23 -3.36 17.96 39.03
C THR A 23 -2.19 17.21 39.64
N THR A 24 -2.25 15.89 39.73
CA THR A 24 -1.17 15.09 40.28
C THR A 24 0.15 15.31 39.52
N GLU A 25 1.25 15.50 40.24
CA GLU A 25 2.60 15.67 39.64
C GLU A 25 3.34 14.34 39.45
N GLU A 26 2.87 13.28 40.09
CA GLU A 26 3.50 11.98 40.04
C GLU A 26 3.43 11.37 38.63
N LYS A 27 4.60 11.06 38.07
CA LYS A 27 4.70 10.49 36.71
C LYS A 27 4.05 9.12 36.66
N GLY A 28 3.09 8.96 35.76
CA GLY A 28 2.34 7.72 35.55
C GLY A 28 1.05 7.60 36.36
N GLU A 29 0.75 8.58 37.22
CA GLU A 29 -0.51 8.67 37.98
C GLU A 29 -1.50 9.67 37.34
N LYS A 30 -1.05 10.47 36.36
CA LYS A 30 -1.94 11.35 35.59
C LYS A 30 -2.88 10.55 34.68
N PRO A 31 -4.12 11.01 34.51
CA PRO A 31 -5.01 10.44 33.51
C PRO A 31 -4.51 10.72 32.09
N ASP A 32 -4.76 9.81 31.15
CA ASP A 32 -4.75 10.16 29.75
C ASP A 32 -5.93 11.10 29.48
N THR A 33 -5.73 12.14 28.69
CA THR A 33 -6.74 13.17 28.49
C THR A 33 -7.11 13.28 27.02
N ILE A 34 -8.42 13.32 26.73
CA ILE A 34 -8.96 13.59 25.40
C ILE A 34 -9.75 14.88 25.48
N SER A 35 -9.22 15.95 24.88
CA SER A 35 -9.96 17.23 24.76
C SER A 35 -10.74 17.27 23.47
N LEU A 36 -12.05 17.43 23.59
CA LEU A 36 -12.96 17.65 22.47
C LEU A 36 -13.07 19.13 22.19
N GLN A 37 -12.80 19.52 20.96
CA GLN A 37 -12.88 20.93 20.55
C GLN A 37 -13.98 21.13 19.50
N LYS A 38 -14.74 22.18 19.66
CA LYS A 38 -15.71 22.64 18.67
C LYS A 38 -15.41 24.10 18.32
N ASP A 39 -15.26 24.39 17.03
CA ASP A 39 -14.94 25.75 16.54
C ASP A 39 -13.67 26.36 17.20
N GLY A 40 -12.65 25.51 17.45
CA GLY A 40 -11.41 25.91 18.10
C GLY A 40 -11.51 26.17 19.60
N LYS A 41 -12.66 25.91 20.22
CA LYS A 41 -12.87 26.01 21.67
C LYS A 41 -13.03 24.60 22.25
N GLU A 42 -12.42 24.39 23.41
CA GLU A 42 -12.65 23.15 24.17
C GLU A 42 -14.11 23.09 24.60
N SER A 43 -14.77 22.00 24.26
CA SER A 43 -16.18 21.77 24.59
C SER A 43 -16.36 20.78 25.72
N SER A 44 -15.48 19.80 25.84
CA SER A 44 -15.48 18.82 26.92
C SER A 44 -14.12 18.10 26.97
N THR A 45 -13.72 17.66 28.16
CA THR A 45 -12.51 16.87 28.37
C THR A 45 -12.86 15.55 29.01
N ILE A 46 -12.37 14.46 28.44
CA ILE A 46 -12.52 13.10 28.94
C ILE A 46 -11.20 12.70 29.63
N PHE A 47 -11.27 12.38 30.91
CA PHE A 47 -10.16 11.84 31.67
C PHE A 47 -10.25 10.32 31.71
N LEU A 48 -9.21 9.64 31.28
CA LEU A 48 -9.10 8.19 31.22
C LEU A 48 -8.16 7.73 32.32
N GLY A 49 -8.70 7.14 33.37
CA GLY A 49 -7.96 6.65 34.52
C GLY A 49 -7.38 5.25 34.34
N LYS A 50 -7.20 4.55 35.45
CA LYS A 50 -6.66 3.18 35.44
C LYS A 50 -7.62 2.18 34.82
N THR A 51 -7.05 1.11 34.27
CA THR A 51 -7.81 -0.05 33.80
C THR A 51 -8.29 -0.86 34.99
N ARG A 52 -9.53 -1.34 34.92
CA ARG A 52 -10.12 -2.29 35.84
C ARG A 52 -10.02 -3.68 35.25
N GLU A 53 -9.35 -4.58 35.94
CA GLU A 53 -9.32 -5.99 35.56
C GLU A 53 -10.62 -6.69 35.93
N SER A 54 -10.98 -7.72 35.17
CA SER A 54 -12.09 -8.58 35.53
C SER A 54 -11.69 -9.44 36.71
N THR A 55 -12.36 -9.23 37.87
CA THR A 55 -12.19 -10.13 39.00
C THR A 55 -13.07 -11.35 38.80
N GLY A 56 -12.45 -12.48 38.48
CA GLY A 56 -13.17 -13.75 38.26
C GLY A 56 -14.14 -14.08 39.40
N GLY A 57 -15.40 -14.22 39.10
CA GLY A 57 -16.43 -14.65 40.02
C GLY A 57 -17.38 -13.57 40.56
N SER A 58 -17.05 -12.27 40.52
CA SER A 58 -17.92 -11.20 41.06
C SER A 58 -18.81 -10.50 40.03
N GLY A 59 -18.81 -10.93 38.80
CA GLY A 59 -19.54 -10.27 37.71
C GLY A 59 -19.02 -8.89 37.29
N ALA A 60 -17.92 -8.43 37.89
CA ALA A 60 -17.29 -7.18 37.51
C ALA A 60 -16.57 -7.34 36.15
N ARG A 61 -17.04 -6.61 35.14
CA ARG A 61 -16.46 -6.63 33.80
C ARG A 61 -15.18 -5.83 33.79
N ALA A 62 -14.22 -6.27 32.97
CA ALA A 62 -13.06 -5.46 32.64
C ALA A 62 -13.50 -4.12 32.02
N GLY A 63 -12.70 -3.09 32.17
CA GLY A 63 -13.01 -1.78 31.63
C GLY A 63 -12.02 -0.72 32.09
N ARG A 64 -12.33 0.55 31.85
CA ARG A 64 -11.51 1.68 32.27
C ARG A 64 -12.34 2.70 33.05
N PHE A 65 -11.75 3.29 34.09
CA PHE A 65 -12.37 4.41 34.78
C PHE A 65 -12.29 5.66 33.93
N VAL A 66 -13.42 6.37 33.83
CA VAL A 66 -13.55 7.57 33.00
C VAL A 66 -14.29 8.65 33.79
N ARG A 67 -13.89 9.91 33.61
CA ARG A 67 -14.58 11.10 34.08
C ARG A 67 -14.70 12.11 32.95
N LEU A 68 -15.79 12.84 32.91
CA LEU A 68 -15.99 13.97 32.01
C LEU A 68 -15.77 15.28 32.77
N SER A 69 -15.19 16.30 32.12
CA SER A 69 -14.95 17.60 32.73
C SER A 69 -16.22 18.38 33.07
N ASP A 70 -17.26 18.15 32.29
CA ASP A 70 -18.56 18.81 32.36
C ASP A 70 -19.64 18.01 33.09
N ASP A 71 -19.25 16.87 33.68
CA ASP A 71 -20.17 15.99 34.42
C ASP A 71 -19.69 15.79 35.85
N GLU A 72 -20.37 16.46 36.77
CA GLU A 72 -20.13 16.38 38.22
C GLU A 72 -20.73 15.10 38.85
N SER A 73 -21.43 14.28 38.08
CA SER A 73 -22.11 13.08 38.61
C SER A 73 -21.18 11.96 39.02
N GLY A 74 -19.90 12.04 38.68
CA GLY A 74 -18.88 11.17 39.21
C GLY A 74 -18.01 10.46 38.17
N VAL A 75 -17.63 9.24 38.52
CA VAL A 75 -16.71 8.38 37.74
C VAL A 75 -17.50 7.25 37.11
N TYR A 76 -17.18 6.95 35.89
CA TYR A 76 -17.79 5.82 35.17
C TYR A 76 -16.77 4.71 34.91
N VAL A 77 -17.22 3.47 34.90
CA VAL A 77 -16.48 2.35 34.31
C VAL A 77 -17.06 2.08 32.92
N VAL A 78 -16.26 2.24 31.91
CA VAL A 78 -16.63 1.89 30.53
C VAL A 78 -16.05 0.54 30.16
N GLN A 79 -16.72 -0.23 29.32
CA GLN A 79 -16.27 -1.56 28.92
C GLN A 79 -15.01 -1.53 28.03
N GLU A 80 -14.77 -0.39 27.39
CA GLU A 80 -13.61 -0.20 26.52
C GLU A 80 -12.38 0.19 27.34
N GLY A 81 -11.27 -0.52 27.08
CA GLY A 81 -9.97 -0.22 27.71
C GLY A 81 -9.25 0.98 27.12
N PHE A 82 -9.61 1.40 25.93
CA PHE A 82 -8.96 2.46 25.14
C PHE A 82 -7.43 2.26 24.96
N SER A 83 -6.98 1.01 24.98
CA SER A 83 -5.56 0.68 24.80
C SER A 83 -5.00 1.09 23.43
N PHE A 84 -5.89 1.32 22.46
CA PHE A 84 -5.54 1.83 21.14
C PHE A 84 -5.30 3.34 21.10
N LEU A 85 -5.70 4.07 22.15
CA LEU A 85 -5.43 5.51 22.27
C LEU A 85 -3.97 5.70 22.68
N ASN A 86 -3.21 6.25 21.77
CA ASN A 86 -1.82 6.63 21.99
C ASN A 86 -1.68 8.09 21.58
N ALA A 87 -0.95 8.87 22.41
CA ALA A 87 -0.66 10.27 22.12
C ALA A 87 0.34 10.46 20.97
N ASP A 88 1.02 9.38 20.58
CA ASP A 88 1.94 9.39 19.45
C ASP A 88 1.18 9.60 18.14
N PRO A 89 1.40 10.72 17.41
CA PRO A 89 0.74 11.03 16.16
C PRO A 89 0.89 9.91 15.11
N ASP A 90 1.98 9.17 15.15
CA ASP A 90 2.28 8.10 14.21
C ASP A 90 1.27 6.95 14.25
N ASN A 91 0.57 6.76 15.35
CA ASN A 91 -0.47 5.74 15.48
C ASN A 91 -1.81 6.16 14.84
N TRP A 92 -1.97 7.44 14.50
CA TRP A 92 -3.20 7.99 13.90
C TRP A 92 -3.06 8.22 12.40
N ILE A 93 -1.87 8.05 11.86
CA ILE A 93 -1.59 8.25 10.43
C ILE A 93 -1.83 6.94 9.69
N ASN A 94 -2.58 7.02 8.59
CA ASN A 94 -2.65 5.91 7.65
C ASN A 94 -1.29 5.75 6.95
N LYS A 95 -0.54 4.73 7.33
CA LYS A 95 0.83 4.47 6.82
C LYS A 95 0.87 3.84 5.42
N SER A 96 -0.25 3.79 4.73
CA SER A 96 -0.32 3.26 3.35
C SER A 96 0.39 4.20 2.35
N LEU A 97 1.30 3.64 1.57
CA LEU A 97 2.07 4.33 0.54
C LEU A 97 1.85 3.61 -0.80
N THR A 98 0.78 3.98 -1.49
CA THR A 98 0.30 3.24 -2.66
C THR A 98 0.11 4.13 -3.90
N PRO A 99 1.12 4.92 -4.32
CA PRO A 99 0.96 5.79 -5.49
C PRO A 99 0.70 5.01 -6.78
N LEU A 100 1.24 3.80 -6.90
CA LEU A 100 1.12 2.96 -8.10
C LEU A 100 0.08 1.83 -7.95
N LYS A 101 -0.97 2.05 -7.15
CA LYS A 101 -2.03 1.05 -6.92
C LYS A 101 -2.76 0.60 -8.19
N GLU A 102 -2.86 1.47 -9.19
CA GLU A 102 -3.49 1.17 -10.49
C GLU A 102 -2.56 0.34 -11.41
N GLY A 103 -1.34 0.07 -10.95
CA GLY A 103 -0.32 -0.68 -11.69
C GLY A 103 0.40 0.16 -12.73
N ALA A 104 1.73 0.27 -12.60
CA ALA A 104 2.54 0.97 -13.58
C ALA A 104 2.60 0.20 -14.90
N ILE A 105 2.57 0.92 -16.03
CA ILE A 105 2.79 0.38 -17.37
C ILE A 105 4.16 0.78 -17.94
N LYS A 106 4.75 1.85 -17.43
CA LYS A 106 6.09 2.29 -17.80
C LYS A 106 6.83 2.80 -16.58
N MET A 107 8.10 2.45 -16.46
CA MET A 107 9.01 2.91 -15.41
C MET A 107 10.36 3.27 -16.03
N GLU A 108 10.90 4.42 -15.65
CA GLU A 108 12.23 4.87 -15.98
C GLU A 108 12.99 5.18 -14.69
N VAL A 109 14.15 4.56 -14.49
CA VAL A 109 14.98 4.79 -13.30
C VAL A 109 16.29 5.40 -13.70
N THR A 110 16.62 6.51 -13.04
CA THR A 110 17.86 7.26 -13.21
C THR A 110 18.52 7.51 -11.86
N ALA A 111 19.81 7.76 -11.88
CA ALA A 111 20.58 8.22 -10.72
C ALA A 111 21.43 9.44 -11.14
N PRO A 112 20.89 10.66 -11.04
CA PRO A 112 21.54 11.84 -11.60
C PRO A 112 22.93 12.13 -11.02
N ASN A 113 23.18 11.70 -9.78
CA ASN A 113 24.41 11.97 -9.05
C ASN A 113 25.34 10.73 -8.96
N ASP A 114 25.02 9.63 -9.64
CA ASP A 114 25.79 8.39 -9.62
C ASP A 114 26.09 7.92 -11.06
N GLU A 115 27.25 8.32 -11.58
CA GLU A 115 27.71 7.95 -12.93
C GLU A 115 27.90 6.44 -13.13
N SER A 116 28.08 5.70 -12.05
CA SER A 116 28.23 4.24 -12.09
C SER A 116 26.89 3.52 -12.32
N PHE A 117 25.78 4.18 -12.01
CA PHE A 117 24.45 3.65 -12.21
C PHE A 117 24.07 3.69 -13.70
N LYS A 118 23.71 2.54 -14.23
CA LYS A 118 23.20 2.43 -15.60
C LYS A 118 21.67 2.52 -15.58
N SER A 119 21.17 3.69 -16.00
CA SER A 119 19.73 3.97 -16.12
C SER A 119 19.04 2.94 -17.00
N TRP A 120 17.76 2.69 -16.72
CA TRP A 120 16.97 1.75 -17.47
C TRP A 120 15.50 2.17 -17.56
N THR A 121 14.86 1.70 -18.59
CA THR A 121 13.43 1.86 -18.81
C THR A 121 12.81 0.48 -19.04
N VAL A 122 11.67 0.26 -18.42
CA VAL A 122 10.83 -0.92 -18.64
C VAL A 122 9.42 -0.50 -18.98
N SER A 123 8.77 -1.26 -19.85
CA SER A 123 7.37 -1.05 -20.22
C SER A 123 6.64 -2.36 -20.39
N ARG A 124 5.31 -2.30 -20.33
CA ARG A 124 4.37 -3.40 -20.63
C ARG A 124 3.11 -2.84 -21.25
N GLU A 125 2.42 -3.64 -22.02
CA GLU A 125 1.18 -3.19 -22.68
C GLU A 125 0.02 -3.07 -21.71
N THR A 126 -0.14 -4.06 -20.84
CA THR A 126 -1.17 -4.06 -19.81
C THR A 126 -0.58 -4.39 -18.43
N VAL A 127 -1.32 -4.09 -17.36
CA VAL A 127 -0.90 -4.40 -15.98
C VAL A 127 -0.71 -5.90 -15.71
N ARG A 128 -1.24 -6.77 -16.58
CA ARG A 128 -1.11 -8.22 -16.44
C ARG A 128 0.17 -8.78 -17.06
N ASP A 129 0.73 -8.04 -18.01
CA ASP A 129 1.93 -8.46 -18.76
C ASP A 129 3.19 -8.33 -17.90
N ASP A 130 4.23 -9.01 -18.36
CA ASP A 130 5.57 -8.83 -17.80
C ASP A 130 6.20 -7.54 -18.32
N PHE A 131 7.01 -6.91 -17.47
CA PHE A 131 7.82 -5.78 -17.91
C PHE A 131 8.94 -6.25 -18.84
N MET A 132 9.09 -5.52 -19.94
CA MET A 132 10.18 -5.66 -20.88
C MET A 132 11.13 -4.48 -20.76
N VAL A 133 12.44 -4.77 -20.75
CA VAL A 133 13.47 -3.71 -20.75
C VAL A 133 13.50 -3.08 -22.14
N GLU A 134 13.44 -1.75 -22.21
CA GLU A 134 13.54 -1.02 -23.47
C GLU A 134 15.00 -0.96 -23.98
N GLY A 135 15.20 -0.87 -25.29
CA GLY A 135 16.53 -0.74 -25.91
C GLY A 135 17.41 -1.97 -25.77
N LEU A 136 16.82 -3.16 -25.83
CA LEU A 136 17.56 -4.43 -25.87
C LEU A 136 18.35 -4.57 -27.19
N GLY A 137 19.56 -5.10 -27.12
CA GLY A 137 20.31 -5.54 -28.28
C GLY A 137 19.73 -6.85 -28.88
N GLU A 138 20.10 -7.17 -30.11
CA GLU A 138 19.61 -8.37 -30.83
C GLU A 138 19.84 -9.68 -30.05
N LYS A 139 20.90 -9.74 -29.26
CA LYS A 139 21.31 -10.91 -28.46
C LYS A 139 20.90 -10.81 -26.99
N GLU A 140 20.12 -9.82 -26.61
CA GLU A 140 19.69 -9.59 -25.26
C GLU A 140 18.18 -9.89 -25.11
N GLU A 141 17.80 -10.35 -23.93
CA GLU A 141 16.41 -10.52 -23.52
C GLU A 141 16.21 -10.04 -22.08
N THR A 142 14.99 -9.65 -21.75
CA THR A 142 14.60 -9.28 -20.38
C THR A 142 14.69 -10.48 -19.46
N LYS A 143 15.25 -10.28 -18.29
CA LYS A 143 15.33 -11.28 -17.23
C LYS A 143 14.07 -11.19 -16.37
N SER A 144 13.04 -11.93 -16.75
CA SER A 144 11.67 -11.81 -16.18
C SER A 144 11.60 -11.99 -14.67
N ASN A 145 12.46 -12.83 -14.06
CA ASN A 145 12.51 -12.97 -12.60
C ASN A 145 12.96 -11.69 -11.90
N GLU A 146 13.83 -10.89 -12.52
CA GLU A 146 14.32 -9.64 -11.94
C GLU A 146 13.33 -8.47 -12.12
N THR A 147 12.55 -8.49 -13.21
CA THR A 147 11.52 -7.47 -13.45
C THR A 147 10.19 -7.79 -12.77
N ALA A 148 9.97 -9.03 -12.32
CA ALA A 148 8.73 -9.43 -11.64
C ALA A 148 8.43 -8.59 -10.39
N ALA A 149 9.44 -8.22 -9.62
CA ALA A 149 9.29 -7.38 -8.42
C ALA A 149 8.76 -5.97 -8.73
N LEU A 150 8.95 -5.48 -9.96
CA LEU A 150 8.46 -4.17 -10.39
C LEU A 150 6.94 -4.13 -10.57
N LYS A 151 6.28 -5.28 -10.77
CA LYS A 151 4.82 -5.34 -10.98
C LYS A 151 4.02 -4.75 -9.83
N ASN A 152 4.48 -4.96 -8.61
CA ASN A 152 3.81 -4.54 -7.39
C ASN A 152 4.57 -3.42 -6.64
N LEU A 153 5.53 -2.79 -7.31
CA LEU A 153 6.30 -1.70 -6.73
C LEU A 153 5.37 -0.58 -6.27
N LEU A 154 5.42 -0.21 -5.00
CA LEU A 154 4.59 0.84 -4.39
C LEU A 154 3.07 0.72 -4.68
N ALA A 155 2.58 -0.49 -4.98
CA ALA A 155 1.16 -0.75 -5.15
C ALA A 155 0.45 -1.09 -3.83
N GLY A 156 1.19 -1.59 -2.84
CA GLY A 156 0.70 -1.97 -1.52
C GLY A 156 1.76 -1.77 -0.43
N ALA A 157 2.58 -0.73 -0.55
CA ALA A 157 3.63 -0.42 0.40
C ALA A 157 3.10 0.33 1.64
N SER A 158 3.91 0.34 2.69
CA SER A 158 3.70 1.16 3.88
C SER A 158 5.00 1.88 4.23
N PHE A 159 4.88 3.07 4.78
CA PHE A 159 6.01 3.77 5.37
C PHE A 159 6.08 3.52 6.88
N THR A 160 7.25 3.68 7.47
CA THR A 160 7.48 3.53 8.90
C THR A 160 7.29 4.84 9.64
N GLU A 161 7.74 5.93 9.03
CA GLU A 161 7.77 7.26 9.65
C GLU A 161 7.50 8.35 8.58
N LEU A 162 6.81 9.41 8.98
CA LEU A 162 6.67 10.65 8.20
C LEU A 162 7.75 11.62 8.65
N ILE A 163 8.62 12.03 7.71
CA ILE A 163 9.83 12.79 7.99
C ILE A 163 9.63 14.27 7.70
N THR A 164 10.12 15.14 8.57
CA THR A 164 10.15 16.59 8.33
C THR A 164 11.20 16.96 7.26
N SER A 165 11.06 18.14 6.67
CA SER A 165 12.05 18.62 5.68
C SER A 165 13.43 18.87 6.30
N GLU A 166 13.48 19.23 7.57
CA GLU A 166 14.71 19.41 8.34
C GLU A 166 15.41 18.07 8.56
N ASP A 167 14.71 17.08 9.08
CA ASP A 167 15.24 15.73 9.32
C ASP A 167 15.70 15.06 8.03
N TYR A 168 14.94 15.25 6.93
CA TYR A 168 15.34 14.76 5.62
C TYR A 168 16.69 15.33 5.20
N LYS A 169 16.90 16.66 5.29
CA LYS A 169 18.17 17.30 4.91
C LYS A 169 19.36 16.81 5.74
N GLU A 170 19.12 16.58 7.03
CA GLU A 170 20.14 16.09 7.95
C GLU A 170 20.49 14.62 7.67
N ARG A 171 19.47 13.77 7.56
CA ARG A 171 19.62 12.30 7.52
C ARG A 171 19.81 11.74 6.10
N SER A 172 19.49 12.47 5.03
CA SER A 172 19.50 11.94 3.67
C SER A 172 20.89 11.95 3.00
N ASN A 173 21.17 10.91 2.24
CA ASN A 173 22.34 10.87 1.34
C ASN A 173 21.90 11.17 -0.10
N GLU A 174 21.72 12.46 -0.42
CA GLU A 174 21.25 12.92 -1.73
C GLU A 174 22.19 12.55 -2.88
N LYS A 175 23.48 12.31 -2.62
CA LYS A 175 24.43 11.87 -3.66
C LYS A 175 24.08 10.50 -4.23
N ALA A 176 23.45 9.65 -3.45
CA ALA A 176 23.03 8.32 -3.85
C ALA A 176 21.51 8.25 -4.19
N ALA A 177 20.87 9.42 -4.37
CA ALA A 177 19.47 9.50 -4.73
C ALA A 177 19.20 8.90 -6.11
N ARG A 178 18.05 8.26 -6.25
CA ARG A 178 17.52 7.74 -7.51
C ARG A 178 16.18 8.37 -7.81
N GLN A 179 15.89 8.54 -9.08
CA GLN A 179 14.61 9.03 -9.56
C GLN A 179 13.91 7.93 -10.35
N LEU A 180 12.67 7.64 -9.96
CA LEU A 180 11.75 6.80 -10.69
C LEU A 180 10.69 7.70 -11.33
N LYS A 181 10.60 7.71 -12.65
CA LYS A 181 9.46 8.23 -13.38
C LYS A 181 8.57 7.06 -13.77
N ALA A 182 7.36 7.02 -13.24
CA ALA A 182 6.42 5.93 -13.49
C ALA A 182 5.13 6.46 -14.12
N THR A 183 4.60 5.75 -15.11
CA THR A 183 3.28 6.01 -15.68
C THR A 183 2.41 4.79 -15.39
N ASP A 184 1.23 5.02 -14.81
CA ASP A 184 0.29 3.95 -14.50
C ASP A 184 -0.67 3.66 -15.66
N SER A 185 -1.54 2.67 -15.46
CA SER A 185 -2.53 2.25 -16.48
C SER A 185 -3.58 3.30 -16.82
N THR A 186 -3.72 4.34 -15.99
CA THR A 186 -4.62 5.47 -16.25
C THR A 186 -3.95 6.59 -17.04
N GLY A 187 -2.63 6.50 -17.28
CA GLY A 187 -1.81 7.55 -17.88
C GLY A 187 -1.31 8.58 -16.89
N THR A 188 -1.58 8.42 -15.59
CA THR A 188 -1.03 9.28 -14.54
C THR A 188 0.47 9.05 -14.44
N THR A 189 1.23 10.14 -14.40
CA THR A 189 2.70 10.09 -14.34
C THR A 189 3.20 10.63 -13.01
N PHE A 190 4.02 9.83 -12.35
CA PHE A 190 4.63 10.10 -11.05
C PHE A 190 6.14 10.32 -11.21
N SER A 191 6.69 11.26 -10.46
CA SER A 191 8.12 11.39 -10.16
C SER A 191 8.34 11.01 -8.71
N ILE A 192 9.10 9.95 -8.48
CA ILE A 192 9.36 9.40 -7.16
C ILE A 192 10.85 9.46 -6.91
N THR A 193 11.27 10.27 -5.94
CA THR A 193 12.67 10.36 -5.53
C THR A 193 12.90 9.43 -4.34
N ILE A 194 13.95 8.62 -4.43
CA ILE A 194 14.33 7.62 -3.45
C ILE A 194 15.75 7.93 -2.99
N THR A 195 15.91 8.28 -1.72
CA THR A 195 17.18 8.72 -1.16
C THR A 195 17.55 7.82 0.03
N PRO A 196 18.70 7.15 0.03
CA PRO A 196 19.10 6.36 1.18
C PRO A 196 19.36 7.25 2.39
N GLU A 197 19.04 6.74 3.57
CA GLU A 197 19.43 7.36 4.82
C GLU A 197 20.95 7.25 5.00
N LYS A 198 21.58 8.28 5.57
CA LYS A 198 22.98 8.23 5.96
C LYS A 198 23.17 7.15 7.01
N LYS A 199 24.18 6.32 6.86
CA LYS A 199 24.57 5.40 7.92
C LYS A 199 25.05 6.20 9.13
N THR A 200 24.41 6.03 10.25
CA THR A 200 24.89 6.56 11.55
C THR A 200 25.94 5.60 12.06
N GLU A 201 27.16 6.08 12.29
CA GLU A 201 28.31 5.27 12.75
C GLU A 201 28.08 4.57 14.09
N GLU A 202 27.09 4.99 14.86
CA GLU A 202 26.79 4.44 16.20
C GLU A 202 26.21 3.01 16.22
N LYS A 203 25.86 2.42 15.07
CA LYS A 203 25.32 1.06 15.04
C LYS A 203 26.35 -0.06 14.75
N GLU A 204 27.63 0.27 14.65
CA GLU A 204 28.67 -0.69 14.22
C GLU A 204 29.41 -1.44 15.33
N GLU A 205 29.16 -1.21 16.62
CA GLU A 205 29.87 -1.92 17.70
C GLU A 205 29.27 -3.29 18.12
N LYS A 206 28.51 -3.96 17.28
CA LYS A 206 28.32 -5.40 17.49
C LYS A 206 29.50 -6.13 16.86
N LYS A 207 30.46 -6.56 17.70
CA LYS A 207 31.56 -7.45 17.30
C LYS A 207 30.98 -8.63 16.54
N ASP A 208 31.28 -8.69 15.25
CA ASP A 208 30.92 -9.84 14.41
C ASP A 208 31.50 -11.10 15.05
N ASP A 209 30.63 -12.03 15.42
CA ASP A 209 31.01 -13.40 15.70
C ASP A 209 31.40 -14.06 14.36
N PRO A 210 32.68 -14.40 14.13
CA PRO A 210 33.11 -14.98 12.86
C PRO A 210 32.41 -16.29 12.51
N ALA A 211 31.74 -16.93 13.50
CA ALA A 211 30.97 -18.16 13.29
C ALA A 211 29.52 -17.87 12.83
N ASN A 212 29.04 -16.64 12.99
CA ASN A 212 27.67 -16.25 12.60
C ASN A 212 27.65 -14.76 12.17
N PRO A 213 28.06 -14.46 10.91
CA PRO A 213 28.14 -13.09 10.44
C PRO A 213 26.77 -12.42 10.54
N THR A 214 26.70 -11.33 11.30
CA THR A 214 25.49 -10.53 11.42
C THR A 214 25.21 -9.94 10.03
N PRO A 215 24.00 -10.09 9.46
CA PRO A 215 23.68 -9.46 8.19
C PRO A 215 23.90 -7.94 8.33
N PRO A 216 24.39 -7.27 7.27
CA PRO A 216 24.61 -5.83 7.31
C PRO A 216 23.29 -5.13 7.72
N PRO A 217 23.38 -4.05 8.52
CA PRO A 217 22.19 -3.34 8.96
C PRO A 217 21.41 -2.87 7.73
N ALA A 218 20.10 -3.11 7.77
CA ALA A 218 19.19 -2.66 6.72
C ALA A 218 19.28 -1.12 6.63
N VAL A 219 19.40 -0.61 5.41
CA VAL A 219 19.37 0.84 5.16
C VAL A 219 17.94 1.23 4.88
N ASP A 220 17.43 2.22 5.59
CA ASP A 220 16.13 2.81 5.30
C ASP A 220 16.25 3.88 4.20
N TYR A 221 15.15 4.16 3.54
CA TYR A 221 15.11 5.07 2.40
C TYR A 221 14.00 6.10 2.56
N PHE A 222 14.32 7.33 2.25
CA PHE A 222 13.32 8.39 2.11
C PHE A 222 12.71 8.33 0.72
N VAL A 223 11.39 8.36 0.67
CA VAL A 223 10.61 8.42 -0.57
C VAL A 223 9.84 9.73 -0.60
N SER A 224 9.99 10.50 -1.66
CA SER A 224 9.12 11.64 -1.96
C SER A 224 8.42 11.41 -3.29
N ILE A 225 7.16 11.86 -3.39
CA ILE A 225 6.29 11.56 -4.52
C ILE A 225 5.69 12.85 -5.05
N GLU A 226 5.90 13.10 -6.32
CA GLU A 226 5.29 14.19 -7.07
C GLU A 226 4.45 13.62 -8.22
N ILE A 227 3.28 14.16 -8.46
CA ILE A 227 2.42 13.78 -9.58
C ILE A 227 2.57 14.81 -10.68
N LEU A 228 3.29 14.42 -11.74
CA LEU A 228 3.60 15.31 -12.86
C LEU A 228 2.37 15.58 -13.72
N ASN A 229 1.69 14.51 -14.12
CA ASN A 229 0.50 14.59 -14.97
C ASN A 229 -0.64 13.77 -14.36
N GLY A 230 -1.86 14.23 -14.55
CA GLY A 230 -3.07 13.47 -14.20
C GLY A 230 -3.40 12.40 -15.25
N PRO A 231 -4.52 11.69 -15.07
CA PRO A 231 -4.95 10.64 -15.99
C PRO A 231 -5.20 11.19 -17.40
N THR A 232 -4.79 10.43 -18.39
CA THR A 232 -5.00 10.80 -19.79
C THR A 232 -6.43 10.47 -20.22
N LYS A 233 -7.09 11.43 -20.87
CA LYS A 233 -8.39 11.16 -21.48
C LYS A 233 -8.21 10.07 -22.54
N PRO A 234 -9.01 8.99 -22.51
CA PRO A 234 -8.91 7.94 -23.49
C PRO A 234 -9.22 8.49 -24.90
N GLU A 235 -8.47 8.03 -25.89
CA GLU A 235 -8.73 8.39 -27.27
C GLU A 235 -10.08 7.80 -27.73
N PRO A 236 -10.88 8.57 -28.49
CA PRO A 236 -12.13 8.07 -29.04
C PRO A 236 -11.88 6.84 -29.90
N VAL A 237 -12.68 5.80 -29.72
CA VAL A 237 -12.65 4.63 -30.58
C VAL A 237 -13.36 4.94 -31.91
N GLY A 238 -12.85 4.40 -33.01
CA GLY A 238 -13.43 4.58 -34.35
C GLY A 238 -14.85 4.03 -34.48
N ASP A 239 -15.55 4.43 -35.53
CA ASP A 239 -16.91 3.94 -35.81
C ASP A 239 -16.96 2.43 -36.06
N ASP A 240 -15.88 1.86 -36.56
CA ASP A 240 -15.66 0.45 -36.85
C ASP A 240 -15.25 -0.38 -35.62
N ALA A 241 -15.01 0.27 -34.46
CA ALA A 241 -14.66 -0.42 -33.25
C ALA A 241 -15.77 -1.39 -32.81
N SER A 242 -15.35 -2.50 -32.24
CA SER A 242 -16.26 -3.52 -31.70
C SER A 242 -17.11 -2.96 -30.53
N VAL A 243 -18.24 -3.61 -30.28
CA VAL A 243 -19.13 -3.27 -29.16
C VAL A 243 -18.35 -3.31 -27.83
N GLN A 244 -17.42 -4.24 -27.69
CA GLN A 244 -16.59 -4.39 -26.48
C GLN A 244 -15.61 -3.22 -26.32
N GLU A 245 -14.94 -2.78 -27.39
CA GLU A 245 -14.04 -1.62 -27.35
C GLU A 245 -14.79 -0.33 -27.03
N LYS A 246 -15.97 -0.14 -27.62
CA LYS A 246 -16.84 1.01 -27.30
C LYS A 246 -17.30 0.99 -25.84
N ALA A 247 -17.63 -0.18 -25.30
CA ALA A 247 -18.00 -0.31 -23.88
C ALA A 247 -16.84 0.02 -22.94
N VAL A 248 -15.64 -0.50 -23.21
CA VAL A 248 -14.42 -0.18 -22.43
C VAL A 248 -14.07 1.30 -22.50
N TYR A 249 -14.20 1.92 -23.68
CA TYR A 249 -13.99 3.37 -23.83
C TYR A 249 -14.98 4.16 -22.98
N ALA A 250 -16.28 3.83 -23.06
CA ALA A 250 -17.31 4.51 -22.28
C ALA A 250 -17.09 4.38 -20.77
N GLU A 251 -16.70 3.19 -20.31
CA GLU A 251 -16.35 2.96 -18.91
C GLU A 251 -15.16 3.82 -18.48
N ARG A 252 -14.09 3.88 -19.28
CA ARG A 252 -12.92 4.71 -19.00
C ARG A 252 -13.26 6.20 -18.94
N VAL A 253 -14.12 6.69 -19.85
CA VAL A 253 -14.56 8.09 -19.84
C VAL A 253 -15.40 8.39 -18.59
N ASN A 254 -16.29 7.48 -18.21
CA ASN A 254 -17.13 7.65 -17.03
C ASN A 254 -16.31 7.67 -15.72
N ASN A 255 -15.29 6.84 -15.64
CA ASN A 255 -14.44 6.74 -14.45
C ASN A 255 -13.38 7.86 -14.37
N LEU A 256 -13.19 8.65 -15.43
CA LEU A 256 -12.13 9.65 -15.50
C LEU A 256 -12.24 10.72 -14.39
N ALA A 257 -13.46 11.11 -14.04
CA ALA A 257 -13.71 12.08 -12.97
C ALA A 257 -13.28 11.54 -11.60
N ASP A 258 -13.63 10.29 -11.30
CA ASP A 258 -13.29 9.63 -10.04
C ASP A 258 -11.78 9.39 -9.93
N ILE A 259 -11.14 8.96 -11.03
CA ILE A 259 -9.69 8.81 -11.10
C ILE A 259 -9.00 10.15 -10.88
N SER A 260 -9.48 11.22 -11.52
CA SER A 260 -8.94 12.57 -11.35
C SER A 260 -9.09 13.10 -9.92
N ALA A 261 -10.22 12.84 -9.29
CA ALA A 261 -10.43 13.16 -7.88
C ALA A 261 -9.45 12.40 -6.97
N GLY A 262 -9.26 11.10 -7.23
CA GLY A 262 -8.27 10.27 -6.53
C GLY A 262 -6.85 10.79 -6.70
N VAL A 263 -6.46 11.22 -7.90
CA VAL A 263 -5.15 11.82 -8.18
C VAL A 263 -4.96 13.15 -7.41
N ASN A 264 -5.99 13.99 -7.33
CA ASN A 264 -5.93 15.22 -6.55
C ASN A 264 -5.80 14.94 -5.05
N GLN A 265 -6.48 13.92 -4.54
CA GLN A 265 -6.29 13.46 -3.17
C GLN A 265 -4.86 12.96 -2.94
N MET A 266 -4.29 12.18 -3.85
CA MET A 266 -2.89 11.75 -3.75
C MET A 266 -1.92 12.93 -3.76
N ARG A 267 -2.15 13.99 -4.57
CA ARG A 267 -1.33 15.22 -4.52
C ARG A 267 -1.32 15.87 -3.15
N SER A 268 -2.47 15.96 -2.50
CA SER A 268 -2.56 16.52 -1.14
C SER A 268 -1.95 15.61 -0.09
N THR A 269 -2.00 14.30 -0.29
CA THR A 269 -1.47 13.31 0.64
C THR A 269 0.06 13.20 0.57
N TYR A 270 0.62 13.20 -0.64
CA TYR A 270 2.05 12.93 -0.84
C TYR A 270 2.89 14.20 -1.06
N GLY A 271 2.29 15.26 -1.61
CA GLY A 271 3.02 16.47 -2.01
C GLY A 271 3.81 17.12 -0.87
N GLY A 272 5.11 17.36 -1.11
CA GLY A 272 6.01 18.03 -0.17
C GLY A 272 6.34 17.22 1.09
N ARG A 273 6.09 15.92 1.10
CA ARG A 273 6.35 15.04 2.24
C ARG A 273 7.42 14.02 1.93
N TYR A 274 8.12 13.58 2.98
CA TYR A 274 9.13 12.53 2.92
C TYR A 274 8.67 11.36 3.79
N PHE A 275 8.70 10.17 3.20
CA PHE A 275 8.25 8.93 3.84
C PHE A 275 9.45 8.01 4.03
N LEU A 276 9.69 7.56 5.25
CA LEU A 276 10.73 6.57 5.53
C LEU A 276 10.19 5.18 5.21
N VAL A 277 10.89 4.43 4.37
CA VAL A 277 10.52 3.06 3.98
C VAL A 277 11.70 2.13 4.13
N SER A 278 11.42 0.85 4.35
CA SER A 278 12.46 -0.17 4.42
C SER A 278 13.05 -0.44 3.02
N GLU A 279 14.29 -0.94 3.01
CA GLU A 279 14.98 -1.37 1.78
C GLU A 279 14.16 -2.37 0.94
N THR A 280 13.42 -3.26 1.58
CA THR A 280 12.61 -4.26 0.89
C THR A 280 11.53 -3.65 -0.01
N THR A 281 11.01 -2.47 0.37
CA THR A 281 9.98 -1.76 -0.38
C THR A 281 10.48 -1.27 -1.74
N ILE A 282 11.76 -0.89 -1.82
CA ILE A 282 12.34 -0.25 -3.01
C ILE A 282 13.47 -1.08 -3.65
N GLY A 283 13.75 -2.26 -3.14
CA GLY A 283 14.92 -3.07 -3.54
C GLY A 283 15.03 -3.30 -5.05
N ALA A 284 13.90 -3.43 -5.75
CA ALA A 284 13.88 -3.58 -7.20
C ALA A 284 14.48 -2.38 -7.96
N LEU A 285 14.41 -1.18 -7.38
CA LEU A 285 14.92 0.07 -7.98
C LEU A 285 16.43 0.27 -7.79
N LYS A 286 17.07 -0.57 -6.99
CA LYS A 286 18.52 -0.52 -6.76
C LYS A 286 19.32 -1.16 -7.90
N LYS A 287 18.67 -2.00 -8.71
CA LYS A 287 19.29 -2.78 -9.77
C LYS A 287 19.75 -1.91 -10.92
N ASN A 288 20.94 -2.20 -11.42
CA ASN A 288 21.45 -1.64 -12.66
C ASN A 288 20.82 -2.32 -13.89
N ARG A 289 20.86 -1.65 -15.05
CA ARG A 289 20.33 -2.19 -16.30
C ARG A 289 20.87 -3.60 -16.62
N GLY A 290 22.17 -3.85 -16.39
CA GLY A 290 22.79 -5.15 -16.65
C GLY A 290 22.23 -6.31 -15.83
N GLU A 291 21.63 -6.02 -14.66
CA GLU A 291 21.00 -7.06 -13.83
C GLU A 291 19.61 -7.46 -14.33
N LEU A 292 18.96 -6.57 -15.12
CA LEU A 292 17.62 -6.79 -15.69
C LEU A 292 17.64 -7.51 -17.05
N ILE A 293 18.82 -7.74 -17.64
CA ILE A 293 18.97 -8.34 -18.96
C ILE A 293 19.81 -9.59 -18.88
N GLN A 294 19.60 -10.51 -19.83
CA GLN A 294 20.41 -11.70 -20.00
C GLN A 294 20.63 -11.99 -21.48
N PRO A 295 21.65 -12.76 -21.83
CA PRO A 295 21.82 -13.22 -23.20
C PRO A 295 20.61 -14.03 -23.66
N LYS A 296 20.11 -13.75 -24.86
CA LYS A 296 19.03 -14.50 -25.47
C LYS A 296 19.48 -15.96 -25.65
N LYS A 297 18.71 -16.88 -25.12
CA LYS A 297 18.95 -18.31 -25.33
C LYS A 297 18.80 -18.62 -26.81
N GLU A 298 19.89 -19.11 -27.45
CA GLU A 298 19.77 -19.67 -28.80
C GLU A 298 18.75 -20.80 -28.77
N GLU A 299 17.65 -20.64 -29.49
CA GLU A 299 16.74 -21.74 -29.72
C GLU A 299 17.55 -22.83 -30.42
N LYS A 300 17.88 -23.90 -29.70
CA LYS A 300 18.39 -25.11 -30.35
C LYS A 300 17.34 -25.50 -31.38
N LYS A 301 17.65 -25.26 -32.66
CA LYS A 301 16.81 -25.75 -33.76
C LYS A 301 16.45 -27.18 -33.43
N PRO A 302 15.19 -27.59 -33.49
CA PRO A 302 14.81 -28.95 -33.22
C PRO A 302 15.70 -29.83 -34.09
N VAL A 303 16.53 -30.66 -33.46
CA VAL A 303 17.30 -31.66 -34.17
C VAL A 303 16.26 -32.52 -34.83
N THR A 304 16.13 -32.37 -36.14
CA THR A 304 15.31 -33.25 -36.95
C THR A 304 15.96 -34.63 -36.82
N VAL A 305 15.53 -35.39 -35.81
CA VAL A 305 15.92 -36.79 -35.69
C VAL A 305 15.39 -37.45 -36.96
N ALA A 306 16.30 -37.67 -37.90
CA ALA A 306 15.97 -38.42 -39.10
C ALA A 306 15.34 -39.73 -38.66
N THR A 307 14.07 -39.87 -38.83
CA THR A 307 13.35 -41.13 -38.56
C THR A 307 14.06 -42.20 -39.35
N PRO A 308 14.62 -43.24 -38.69
CA PRO A 308 15.28 -44.32 -39.42
C PRO A 308 14.24 -44.88 -40.41
N PRO A 309 14.66 -45.21 -41.64
CA PRO A 309 13.73 -45.70 -42.65
C PRO A 309 13.01 -46.93 -42.08
N ILE A 310 11.70 -46.86 -42.07
CA ILE A 310 10.82 -47.99 -41.73
C ILE A 310 11.14 -49.09 -42.69
N ARG A 311 11.85 -50.13 -42.23
CA ARG A 311 12.02 -51.37 -43.02
C ARG A 311 10.63 -52.01 -43.15
N VAL A 312 10.11 -51.96 -44.32
CA VAL A 312 8.93 -52.74 -44.67
C VAL A 312 9.38 -54.21 -44.64
N PRO A 313 8.80 -55.07 -43.79
CA PRO A 313 9.17 -56.48 -43.77
C PRO A 313 8.75 -57.13 -45.12
N THR A 314 9.72 -57.75 -45.77
CA THR A 314 9.46 -58.54 -46.98
C THR A 314 8.68 -59.79 -46.56
N PRO A 315 7.63 -60.22 -47.33
CA PRO A 315 6.88 -61.43 -46.98
C PRO A 315 7.77 -62.67 -47.12
N GLY A 316 8.23 -63.21 -46.00
CA GLY A 316 9.09 -64.41 -45.99
C GLY A 316 9.93 -64.64 -44.75
N ASP A 317 10.12 -63.64 -43.90
CA ASP A 317 10.92 -63.82 -42.67
C ASP A 317 10.09 -64.50 -41.58
N LYS A 318 10.50 -65.76 -41.26
CA LYS A 318 9.95 -66.52 -40.13
C LYS A 318 10.22 -65.78 -38.83
N ALA A 319 9.16 -65.57 -38.03
CA ALA A 319 9.21 -64.98 -36.70
C ALA A 319 10.23 -65.69 -35.79
N VAL A 320 11.34 -65.02 -35.56
CA VAL A 320 12.27 -65.40 -34.46
C VAL A 320 11.67 -64.74 -33.22
N GLY A 321 11.34 -65.60 -32.23
CA GLY A 321 10.70 -65.19 -30.99
C GLY A 321 11.52 -64.12 -30.22
N THR A 322 10.86 -63.04 -29.94
CA THR A 322 11.37 -61.99 -29.06
C THR A 322 11.44 -62.52 -27.62
N PRO A 323 12.58 -62.36 -26.92
CA PRO A 323 12.66 -62.69 -25.50
C PRO A 323 11.75 -61.74 -24.70
N PRO A 324 11.09 -62.23 -23.62
CA PRO A 324 10.23 -61.40 -22.80
C PRO A 324 11.03 -60.33 -22.09
N LEU A 325 10.58 -59.08 -22.19
CA LEU A 325 11.08 -57.96 -21.38
C LEU A 325 10.81 -58.23 -19.90
N PRO A 326 11.77 -57.98 -18.99
CA PRO A 326 11.53 -58.11 -17.56
C PRO A 326 10.47 -57.12 -17.13
N GLY A 327 9.42 -57.64 -16.48
CA GLY A 327 8.29 -56.89 -16.00
C GLY A 327 8.68 -55.89 -14.93
N VAL A 328 8.44 -54.63 -15.21
CA VAL A 328 8.40 -53.60 -14.19
C VAL A 328 6.96 -53.49 -13.74
N ASN A 329 6.61 -54.30 -12.74
CA ASN A 329 5.38 -54.15 -11.97
C ASN A 329 5.58 -53.07 -10.89
N THR A 330 5.29 -51.84 -11.20
CA THR A 330 5.03 -50.83 -10.20
C THR A 330 3.54 -50.44 -10.34
N PRO A 331 2.69 -50.78 -9.34
CA PRO A 331 1.34 -50.29 -9.36
C PRO A 331 1.36 -48.77 -9.09
N PRO A 332 0.48 -48.00 -9.74
CA PRO A 332 0.37 -46.56 -9.47
C PRO A 332 -0.10 -46.36 -8.03
N PRO A 333 0.35 -45.29 -7.35
CA PRO A 333 -0.09 -44.99 -6.01
C PRO A 333 -1.60 -44.74 -6.01
N SER A 334 -2.29 -45.54 -5.19
CA SER A 334 -3.73 -45.45 -4.97
C SER A 334 -4.05 -44.11 -4.28
N ILE A 335 -4.61 -43.18 -5.02
CA ILE A 335 -5.22 -41.97 -4.42
C ILE A 335 -6.47 -42.45 -3.70
N ALA A 336 -6.40 -42.48 -2.36
CA ALA A 336 -7.54 -42.78 -1.50
C ALA A 336 -8.65 -41.74 -1.74
N ARG A 337 -9.78 -42.19 -2.30
CA ARG A 337 -11.02 -41.43 -2.32
C ARG A 337 -11.46 -41.17 -0.88
N PRO A 338 -11.84 -39.93 -0.51
CA PRO A 338 -12.52 -39.70 0.76
C PRO A 338 -13.87 -40.44 0.76
N LYS A 339 -14.14 -41.14 1.85
CA LYS A 339 -15.44 -41.81 2.09
C LYS A 339 -16.54 -40.76 2.13
N GLU A 340 -17.47 -40.87 1.20
CA GLU A 340 -18.81 -40.27 1.32
C GLU A 340 -19.55 -40.88 2.51
N GLY A 341 -19.99 -40.05 3.42
CA GLY A 341 -20.94 -40.44 4.42
C GLY A 341 -20.72 -39.71 5.73
N GLN A 342 -21.28 -38.51 5.88
CA GLN A 342 -22.13 -38.14 7.03
C GLN A 342 -22.45 -36.65 6.98
N GLY A 343 -23.76 -36.36 6.85
CA GLY A 343 -24.42 -35.22 7.46
C GLY A 343 -24.04 -33.81 6.91
N LYS A 344 -24.65 -33.39 5.81
CA LYS A 344 -24.74 -31.95 5.49
C LYS A 344 -25.61 -31.28 6.56
N PRO A 345 -25.12 -30.28 7.31
CA PRO A 345 -26.02 -29.38 8.01
C PRO A 345 -26.74 -28.52 6.96
N LYS A 346 -28.06 -28.56 6.98
CA LYS A 346 -28.97 -27.73 6.21
C LYS A 346 -28.83 -26.29 6.75
N ILE A 347 -27.99 -25.47 6.11
CA ILE A 347 -27.97 -24.03 6.38
C ILE A 347 -29.14 -23.44 5.61
N GLU A 348 -30.25 -23.16 6.30
CA GLU A 348 -31.27 -22.27 5.78
C GLU A 348 -30.71 -20.84 5.78
N ALA A 349 -30.36 -20.34 4.59
CA ALA A 349 -30.02 -18.95 4.40
C ALA A 349 -31.29 -18.10 4.55
N VAL A 350 -31.55 -17.64 5.76
CA VAL A 350 -32.49 -16.54 5.98
C VAL A 350 -31.72 -15.25 5.74
N THR A 351 -31.74 -14.77 4.54
CA THR A 351 -31.35 -13.40 4.20
C THR A 351 -32.53 -12.48 4.52
N PRO A 352 -32.47 -11.61 5.53
CA PRO A 352 -33.49 -10.59 5.68
C PRO A 352 -33.42 -9.62 4.51
N PRO A 353 -34.55 -9.11 3.98
CA PRO A 353 -34.55 -8.15 2.90
C PRO A 353 -33.83 -6.86 3.36
N ILE A 354 -32.81 -6.46 2.63
CA ILE A 354 -32.12 -5.18 2.82
C ILE A 354 -33.15 -4.09 2.49
N GLN A 355 -33.65 -3.40 3.52
CA GLN A 355 -34.40 -2.16 3.32
C GLN A 355 -33.40 -1.09 2.90
N VAL A 356 -33.45 -0.72 1.64
CA VAL A 356 -32.74 0.46 1.11
C VAL A 356 -33.44 1.69 1.68
N PRO A 357 -32.75 2.56 2.44
CA PRO A 357 -33.34 3.81 2.90
C PRO A 357 -33.67 4.70 1.69
N PRO A 358 -34.77 5.47 1.74
CA PRO A 358 -35.13 6.37 0.65
C PRO A 358 -34.04 7.42 0.45
N ILE A 359 -33.67 7.61 -0.80
CA ILE A 359 -32.71 8.64 -1.22
C ILE A 359 -33.30 10.00 -0.86
N PRO A 360 -32.61 10.85 -0.08
CA PRO A 360 -33.09 12.18 0.20
C PRO A 360 -33.18 12.99 -1.10
N ASN A 361 -34.34 13.62 -1.34
CA ASN A 361 -34.56 14.50 -2.50
C ASN A 361 -33.48 15.58 -2.54
N LYS A 362 -32.81 15.72 -3.70
CA LYS A 362 -31.91 16.84 -3.97
C LYS A 362 -32.66 18.15 -3.72
N PRO A 363 -32.07 19.11 -3.00
CA PRO A 363 -32.62 20.46 -2.96
C PRO A 363 -32.60 21.05 -4.37
N ASN A 364 -33.75 21.60 -4.75
CA ASN A 364 -33.95 22.37 -5.98
C ASN A 364 -33.06 23.62 -5.90
N ILE A 365 -31.96 23.66 -6.65
CA ILE A 365 -31.16 24.87 -6.78
C ILE A 365 -31.86 25.70 -7.83
N GLU A 366 -32.65 26.68 -7.38
CA GLU A 366 -33.13 27.74 -8.22
C GLU A 366 -31.94 28.57 -8.73
N ASP A 367 -31.93 28.77 -10.04
CA ASP A 367 -30.98 29.60 -10.78
C ASP A 367 -30.96 31.03 -10.20
N THR A 368 -29.95 31.33 -9.39
CA THR A 368 -29.58 32.72 -9.11
C THR A 368 -28.44 33.09 -10.07
N ALA A 369 -28.78 33.89 -11.06
CA ALA A 369 -27.82 34.49 -11.97
C ALA A 369 -26.76 35.31 -11.20
N PRO A 370 -25.48 35.29 -11.63
CA PRO A 370 -24.44 36.06 -10.98
C PRO A 370 -24.63 37.57 -11.27
N GLU A 371 -24.78 38.37 -10.21
CA GLU A 371 -24.69 39.81 -10.25
C GLU A 371 -23.32 40.27 -10.79
N SER A 372 -23.39 41.17 -11.73
CA SER A 372 -22.27 41.84 -12.38
C SER A 372 -21.38 42.58 -11.37
N ILE A 373 -20.13 42.19 -11.27
CA ILE A 373 -19.10 42.91 -10.52
C ILE A 373 -18.74 44.20 -11.29
N GLU A 374 -19.11 45.32 -10.72
CA GLU A 374 -18.78 46.67 -11.12
C GLU A 374 -17.26 46.91 -11.05
N LYS A 375 -16.67 47.32 -12.19
CA LYS A 375 -15.26 47.74 -12.29
C LYS A 375 -15.08 49.02 -11.48
N THR A 376 -14.33 48.97 -10.39
CA THR A 376 -13.78 50.17 -9.75
C THR A 376 -12.43 50.48 -10.36
N GLU A 377 -12.37 51.52 -11.17
CA GLU A 377 -11.17 52.21 -11.64
C GLU A 377 -10.43 52.78 -10.43
N LEU A 378 -9.17 52.43 -10.28
CA LEU A 378 -8.23 53.13 -9.39
C LEU A 378 -7.35 54.01 -10.25
N GLU A 379 -7.72 55.31 -10.29
CA GLU A 379 -6.89 56.41 -10.74
C GLU A 379 -5.62 56.53 -9.88
N GLY A 380 -4.58 56.97 -10.56
CA GLY A 380 -3.25 57.10 -10.05
C GLY A 380 -3.01 58.13 -8.97
N GLN A 381 -1.94 57.96 -8.24
CA GLN A 381 -1.18 59.04 -7.63
C GLN A 381 0.31 58.85 -7.89
N LYS A 382 0.81 59.81 -8.71
CA LYS A 382 2.20 60.18 -8.94
C LYS A 382 2.52 61.24 -7.91
N THR A 383 3.59 61.09 -7.14
CA THR A 383 4.48 62.08 -6.52
C THR A 383 5.64 61.29 -6.00
N GLY A 384 6.90 61.55 -6.37
CA GLY A 384 7.63 62.82 -6.42
C GLY A 384 8.50 62.95 -5.17
N GLU A 385 9.69 62.54 -5.21
CA GLU A 385 11.03 63.01 -4.78
C GLU A 385 11.96 61.87 -4.47
#